data_b2d7cae75576202d35fc9d065d3f3076
#
_entry.id   b2d7cae75576202d35fc9d065d3f3076
#
_cell.length_a   1.000
_cell.length_b   1.000
_cell.length_c   1.000
_cell.angle_alpha   90.00
_cell.angle_beta   90.00
_cell.angle_gamma   90.00
#
_symmetry.space_group_name_H-M   'P 1'
#
loop_
_entity.id
_entity.type
_entity.pdbx_description
1 polymer ?
#
loop_
_entity_poly.entity_id
_entity_poly.type
_entity_poly.pdbx_seq_one_letter_code
_entity_poly.pdbx_strand_id
1 'polypeptide(L)'
;MDNEYSILEDSVRNTFGSVVWSHKIQEKQADIYFSQYKCMETIKIATASLTSVGIVSLIFTDQMWLKVLSALISFVSVFISAFFKSFDLQTLVSAHNNSAQKLLKIRDELKLLLMLIHLKQKTVNELADMYQDIIEKLDVLYAEAPRTTDKAVKKACTALNVNHDNQFTDEEINCNLPNSLHRR
;
A
#
# COMPACT_ATOMS: atom_id res chain seq x y z
N MET A 1 -18.49 24.38 26.75
CA MET A 1 -19.14 23.31 25.93
C MET A 1 -18.74 23.42 24.45
N ASP A 2 -19.06 24.49 23.70
CA ASP A 2 -18.67 24.55 22.28
C ASP A 2 -17.15 24.55 22.06
N ASN A 3 -16.37 25.14 22.96
CA ASN A 3 -14.90 25.12 22.86
C ASN A 3 -14.29 23.72 23.07
N GLU A 4 -14.88 22.88 23.93
CA GLU A 4 -14.40 21.52 24.19
C GLU A 4 -14.62 20.59 22.98
N TYR A 5 -15.79 20.69 22.32
CA TYR A 5 -16.05 19.98 21.06
C TYR A 5 -15.06 20.42 19.97
N SER A 6 -14.75 21.72 19.85
CA SER A 6 -13.79 22.22 18.85
C SER A 6 -12.38 21.69 19.09
N ILE A 7 -11.92 21.64 20.34
CA ILE A 7 -10.60 21.09 20.68
C ILE A 7 -10.52 19.61 20.34
N LEU A 8 -11.56 18.84 20.66
CA LEU A 8 -11.63 17.42 20.32
C LEU A 8 -11.67 17.21 18.80
N GLU A 9 -12.50 17.98 18.10
CA GLU A 9 -12.59 17.95 16.63
C GLU A 9 -11.24 18.19 15.98
N ASP A 10 -10.50 19.22 16.39
CA ASP A 10 -9.19 19.55 15.85
C ASP A 10 -8.18 18.40 16.07
N SER A 11 -8.21 17.77 17.25
CA SER A 11 -7.36 16.63 17.55
C SER A 11 -7.66 15.44 16.66
N VAL A 12 -8.95 15.10 16.51
CA VAL A 12 -9.41 14.01 15.66
C VAL A 12 -9.09 14.27 14.18
N ARG A 13 -9.25 15.51 13.69
CA ARG A 13 -8.91 15.92 12.31
C ARG A 13 -7.42 15.77 12.02
N ASN A 14 -6.56 16.16 12.95
CA ASN A 14 -5.11 16.00 12.81
C ASN A 14 -4.73 14.53 12.72
N THR A 15 -5.29 13.68 13.58
CA THR A 15 -5.07 12.23 13.55
C THR A 15 -5.61 11.62 12.26
N PHE A 16 -6.80 12.02 11.81
CA PHE A 16 -7.36 11.59 10.53
C PHE A 16 -6.41 11.88 9.36
N GLY A 17 -5.87 13.11 9.29
CA GLY A 17 -4.87 13.48 8.28
C GLY A 17 -3.64 12.57 8.32
N SER A 18 -3.08 12.35 9.50
CA SER A 18 -1.92 11.47 9.70
C SER A 18 -2.19 10.03 9.26
N VAL A 19 -3.38 9.49 9.56
CA VAL A 19 -3.79 8.15 9.16
C VAL A 19 -3.98 8.04 7.65
N VAL A 20 -4.59 9.05 6.99
CA VAL A 20 -4.72 9.09 5.51
C VAL A 20 -3.36 9.04 4.84
N TRP A 21 -2.38 9.83 5.33
CA TRP A 21 -1.02 9.82 4.82
C TRP A 21 -0.33 8.48 5.03
N SER A 22 -0.38 7.93 6.24
CA SER A 22 0.24 6.65 6.58
C SER A 22 -0.35 5.51 5.75
N HIS A 23 -1.68 5.46 5.58
CA HIS A 23 -2.36 4.52 4.70
C HIS A 23 -1.81 4.58 3.27
N LYS A 24 -1.77 5.80 2.68
CA LYS A 24 -1.31 5.97 1.29
C LYS A 24 0.17 5.62 1.13
N ILE A 25 1.02 5.91 2.11
CA ILE A 25 2.43 5.54 2.09
C ILE A 25 2.59 4.01 2.10
N GLN A 26 1.86 3.30 2.95
CA GLN A 26 1.89 1.84 3.01
C GLN A 26 1.39 1.21 1.71
N GLU A 27 0.31 1.73 1.12
CA GLU A 27 -0.20 1.33 -0.19
C GLU A 27 0.87 1.51 -1.29
N LYS A 28 1.49 2.68 -1.37
CA LYS A 28 2.52 2.96 -2.38
C LYS A 28 3.81 2.15 -2.17
N GLN A 29 4.13 1.79 -0.93
CA GLN A 29 5.24 0.88 -0.66
C GLN A 29 4.93 -0.55 -1.14
N ALA A 30 3.73 -1.03 -0.92
CA ALA A 30 3.27 -2.31 -1.47
C ALA A 30 3.36 -2.34 -3.01
N ASP A 31 2.90 -1.27 -3.68
CA ASP A 31 2.99 -1.12 -5.15
C ASP A 31 4.44 -1.19 -5.64
N ILE A 32 5.39 -0.56 -4.92
CA ILE A 32 6.81 -0.59 -5.27
C ILE A 32 7.34 -2.02 -5.21
N TYR A 33 7.10 -2.74 -4.11
CA TYR A 33 7.57 -4.12 -3.95
C TYR A 33 6.87 -5.06 -4.93
N PHE A 34 5.59 -4.88 -5.20
CA PHE A 34 4.86 -5.66 -6.18
C PHE A 34 5.41 -5.47 -7.61
N SER A 35 5.75 -4.22 -7.97
CA SER A 35 6.38 -3.94 -9.27
C SER A 35 7.76 -4.60 -9.39
N GLN A 36 8.57 -4.56 -8.32
CA GLN A 36 9.86 -5.24 -8.27
C GLN A 36 9.69 -6.76 -8.38
N TYR A 37 8.76 -7.33 -7.64
CA TYR A 37 8.43 -8.76 -7.70
C TYR A 37 8.05 -9.18 -9.13
N LYS A 38 7.12 -8.46 -9.78
CA LYS A 38 6.71 -8.76 -11.16
C LYS A 38 7.89 -8.70 -12.15
N CYS A 39 8.71 -7.66 -12.05
CA CYS A 39 9.88 -7.52 -12.92
C CYS A 39 10.83 -8.72 -12.76
N MET A 40 11.14 -9.09 -11.54
CA MET A 40 12.06 -10.20 -11.25
C MET A 40 11.47 -11.55 -11.66
N GLU A 41 10.17 -11.81 -11.44
CA GLU A 41 9.51 -13.04 -11.92
C GLU A 41 9.56 -13.13 -13.46
N THR A 42 9.33 -12.02 -14.15
CA THR A 42 9.44 -11.97 -15.62
C THR A 42 10.85 -12.32 -16.09
N ILE A 43 11.88 -11.74 -15.45
CA ILE A 43 13.29 -12.04 -15.78
C ILE A 43 13.61 -13.51 -15.50
N LYS A 44 13.14 -14.06 -14.38
CA LYS A 44 13.32 -15.47 -14.02
C LYS A 44 12.71 -16.42 -15.05
N ILE A 45 11.48 -16.15 -15.50
CA ILE A 45 10.81 -16.94 -16.54
C ILE A 45 11.58 -16.85 -17.86
N ALA A 46 12.00 -15.64 -18.26
CA ALA A 46 12.74 -15.42 -19.49
C ALA A 46 14.09 -16.16 -19.48
N THR A 47 14.86 -16.05 -18.38
CA THR A 47 16.16 -16.74 -18.25
C THR A 47 16.01 -18.25 -18.21
N ALA A 48 15.00 -18.79 -17.54
CA ALA A 48 14.71 -20.21 -17.52
C ALA A 48 14.37 -20.74 -18.93
N SER A 49 13.55 -20.00 -19.68
CA SER A 49 13.21 -20.34 -21.08
C SER A 49 14.43 -20.33 -21.97
N LEU A 50 15.29 -19.30 -21.89
CA LEU A 50 16.53 -19.22 -22.64
C LEU A 50 17.51 -20.33 -22.28
N THR A 51 17.63 -20.70 -21.02
CA THR A 51 18.45 -21.82 -20.55
C THR A 51 18.00 -23.13 -21.21
N SER A 52 16.70 -23.38 -21.24
CA SER A 52 16.13 -24.59 -21.84
C SER A 52 16.43 -24.68 -23.34
N VAL A 53 16.24 -23.58 -24.06
CA VAL A 53 16.61 -23.50 -25.52
C VAL A 53 18.11 -23.68 -25.74
N GLY A 54 18.93 -23.05 -24.87
CA GLY A 54 20.39 -23.16 -24.92
C GLY A 54 20.88 -24.60 -24.75
N ILE A 55 20.34 -25.34 -23.80
CA ILE A 55 20.68 -26.75 -23.56
C ILE A 55 20.33 -27.60 -24.80
N VAL A 56 19.12 -27.42 -25.35
CA VAL A 56 18.70 -28.15 -26.56
C VAL A 56 19.62 -27.82 -27.74
N SER A 57 20.01 -26.56 -27.93
CA SER A 57 20.92 -26.14 -29.00
C SER A 57 22.31 -26.78 -28.91
N LEU A 58 22.82 -27.05 -27.70
CA LEU A 58 24.11 -27.70 -27.47
C LEU A 58 24.16 -29.17 -27.95
N ILE A 59 22.97 -29.83 -28.05
CA ILE A 59 22.87 -31.18 -28.58
C ILE A 59 23.14 -31.19 -30.09
N PHE A 60 22.82 -30.09 -30.80
CA PHE A 60 22.91 -30.01 -32.25
C PHE A 60 24.13 -29.23 -32.74
N THR A 61 24.86 -28.52 -31.88
CA THR A 61 25.94 -27.62 -32.26
C THR A 61 27.07 -27.63 -31.25
N ASP A 62 28.31 -27.86 -31.67
CA ASP A 62 29.49 -27.92 -30.79
C ASP A 62 30.27 -26.59 -30.75
N GLN A 63 29.58 -25.44 -30.86
CA GLN A 63 30.22 -24.13 -30.86
C GLN A 63 30.52 -23.64 -29.44
N MET A 64 31.76 -23.27 -29.14
CA MET A 64 32.25 -22.84 -27.81
C MET A 64 31.50 -21.62 -27.28
N TRP A 65 31.20 -20.63 -28.14
CA TRP A 65 30.51 -19.41 -27.70
C TRP A 65 29.09 -19.66 -27.16
N LEU A 66 28.37 -20.66 -27.74
CA LEU A 66 27.06 -21.08 -27.27
C LEU A 66 27.13 -21.71 -25.85
N LYS A 67 28.18 -22.51 -25.61
CA LYS A 67 28.43 -23.11 -24.30
C LYS A 67 28.68 -22.04 -23.24
N VAL A 68 29.50 -21.03 -23.55
CA VAL A 68 29.80 -19.91 -22.64
C VAL A 68 28.53 -19.07 -22.38
N LEU A 69 27.76 -18.75 -23.43
CA LEU A 69 26.53 -17.99 -23.30
C LEU A 69 25.49 -18.73 -22.43
N SER A 70 25.29 -20.03 -22.66
CA SER A 70 24.36 -20.86 -21.85
C SER A 70 24.79 -20.93 -20.39
N ALA A 71 26.09 -21.02 -20.11
CA ALA A 71 26.64 -21.03 -18.77
C ALA A 71 26.35 -19.67 -18.03
N LEU A 72 26.56 -18.55 -18.74
CA LEU A 72 26.24 -17.21 -18.17
C LEU A 72 24.76 -17.05 -17.86
N ILE A 73 23.87 -17.45 -18.77
CA ILE A 73 22.42 -17.40 -18.56
C ILE A 73 22.00 -18.27 -17.37
N SER A 74 22.57 -19.48 -17.27
CA SER A 74 22.33 -20.38 -16.14
C SER A 74 22.79 -19.76 -14.81
N PHE A 75 23.95 -19.11 -14.79
CA PHE A 75 24.46 -18.42 -13.60
C PHE A 75 23.52 -17.30 -13.15
N VAL A 76 23.05 -16.46 -14.09
CA VAL A 76 22.07 -15.40 -13.82
C VAL A 76 20.77 -15.98 -13.26
N SER A 77 20.29 -17.09 -13.81
CA SER A 77 19.08 -17.77 -13.34
C SER A 77 19.21 -18.24 -11.90
N VAL A 78 20.35 -18.86 -11.53
CA VAL A 78 20.65 -19.30 -10.16
C VAL A 78 20.74 -18.11 -9.23
N PHE A 79 21.42 -17.03 -9.63
CA PHE A 79 21.54 -15.81 -8.83
C PHE A 79 20.18 -15.18 -8.53
N ILE A 80 19.32 -15.06 -9.54
CA ILE A 80 17.96 -14.54 -9.37
C ILE A 80 17.17 -15.43 -8.40
N SER A 81 17.26 -16.75 -8.54
CA SER A 81 16.55 -17.68 -7.66
C SER A 81 17.03 -17.58 -6.18
N ALA A 82 18.34 -17.42 -5.97
CA ALA A 82 18.90 -17.19 -4.64
C ALA A 82 18.47 -15.85 -4.05
N PHE A 83 18.41 -14.80 -4.88
CA PHE A 83 17.91 -13.48 -4.47
C PHE A 83 16.46 -13.54 -3.99
N PHE A 84 15.56 -14.18 -4.75
CA PHE A 84 14.17 -14.39 -4.34
C PHE A 84 14.02 -15.12 -3.00
N LYS A 85 14.90 -16.11 -2.76
CA LYS A 85 14.89 -16.83 -1.49
C LYS A 85 15.35 -15.98 -0.31
N SER A 86 16.24 -15.01 -0.56
CA SER A 86 16.76 -14.09 0.47
C SER A 86 15.86 -12.91 0.75
N PHE A 87 15.13 -12.41 -0.27
CA PHE A 87 14.24 -11.26 -0.20
C PHE A 87 12.82 -11.69 -0.55
N ASP A 88 12.05 -12.04 0.45
CA ASP A 88 10.64 -12.42 0.27
C ASP A 88 9.77 -11.17 0.00
N LEU A 89 9.83 -10.70 -1.26
CA LEU A 89 9.07 -9.54 -1.70
C LEU A 89 7.56 -9.76 -1.59
N GLN A 90 7.07 -10.99 -1.72
CA GLN A 90 5.65 -11.30 -1.57
C GLN A 90 5.17 -11.07 -0.14
N THR A 91 5.92 -11.54 0.84
CA THR A 91 5.63 -11.30 2.25
C THR A 91 5.67 -9.80 2.58
N LEU A 92 6.65 -9.05 2.01
CA LEU A 92 6.70 -7.60 2.17
C LEU A 92 5.48 -6.89 1.57
N VAL A 93 5.06 -7.26 0.36
CA VAL A 93 3.84 -6.73 -0.26
C VAL A 93 2.63 -7.00 0.62
N SER A 94 2.49 -8.24 1.12
CA SER A 94 1.38 -8.64 1.99
C SER A 94 1.38 -7.85 3.31
N ALA A 95 2.54 -7.67 3.94
CA ALA A 95 2.68 -6.92 5.18
C ALA A 95 2.27 -5.46 5.03
N HIS A 96 2.74 -4.78 3.96
CA HIS A 96 2.36 -3.40 3.68
C HIS A 96 0.87 -3.26 3.33
N ASN A 97 0.32 -4.18 2.54
CA ASN A 97 -1.12 -4.17 2.24
C ASN A 97 -1.97 -4.39 3.49
N ASN A 98 -1.57 -5.30 4.38
CA ASN A 98 -2.27 -5.53 5.63
C ASN A 98 -2.25 -4.27 6.52
N SER A 99 -1.09 -3.61 6.65
CA SER A 99 -0.98 -2.35 7.38
C SER A 99 -1.84 -1.25 6.75
N ALA A 100 -1.86 -1.15 5.41
CA ALA A 100 -2.72 -0.19 4.71
C ALA A 100 -4.21 -0.46 4.98
N GLN A 101 -4.66 -1.72 4.94
CA GLN A 101 -6.05 -2.08 5.23
C GLN A 101 -6.45 -1.79 6.68
N LYS A 102 -5.58 -2.07 7.64
CA LYS A 102 -5.81 -1.72 9.05
C LYS A 102 -5.94 -0.20 9.23
N LEU A 103 -5.06 0.60 8.60
CA LEU A 103 -5.12 2.06 8.61
C LEU A 103 -6.39 2.59 7.94
N LEU A 104 -6.85 1.95 6.87
CA LEU A 104 -8.11 2.29 6.21
C LEU A 104 -9.30 2.15 7.16
N LYS A 105 -9.32 1.08 7.96
CA LYS A 105 -10.35 0.88 8.99
C LYS A 105 -10.32 1.99 10.06
N ILE A 106 -9.14 2.33 10.58
CA ILE A 106 -8.98 3.43 11.54
C ILE A 106 -9.44 4.77 10.95
N ARG A 107 -9.11 5.03 9.67
CA ARG A 107 -9.60 6.22 8.96
C ARG A 107 -11.12 6.31 8.97
N ASP A 108 -11.80 5.19 8.72
CA ASP A 108 -13.25 5.17 8.65
C ASP A 108 -13.88 5.31 10.07
N GLU A 109 -13.24 4.74 11.11
CA GLU A 109 -13.62 4.98 12.52
C GLU A 109 -13.48 6.46 12.90
N LEU A 110 -12.37 7.12 12.53
CA LEU A 110 -12.16 8.56 12.77
C LEU A 110 -13.16 9.42 12.00
N LYS A 111 -13.50 9.04 10.76
CA LYS A 111 -14.53 9.74 9.97
C LYS A 111 -15.90 9.67 10.64
N LEU A 112 -16.27 8.50 11.17
CA LEU A 112 -17.50 8.33 11.93
C LEU A 112 -17.48 9.20 13.21
N LEU A 113 -16.35 9.21 13.93
CA LEU A 113 -16.19 10.02 15.14
C LEU A 113 -16.35 11.52 14.83
N LEU A 114 -15.73 12.04 13.76
CA LEU A 114 -15.91 13.42 13.30
C LEU A 114 -17.39 13.75 13.02
N MET A 115 -18.11 12.82 12.39
CA MET A 115 -19.54 12.99 12.14
C MET A 115 -20.34 13.07 13.46
N LEU A 116 -20.04 12.21 14.46
CA LEU A 116 -20.71 12.24 15.77
C LEU A 116 -20.42 13.52 16.54
N ILE A 117 -19.18 14.04 16.46
CA ILE A 117 -18.79 15.34 17.05
C ILE A 117 -19.62 16.46 16.40
N HIS A 118 -19.70 16.49 15.07
CA HIS A 118 -20.43 17.51 14.32
C HIS A 118 -21.94 17.50 14.64
N LEU A 119 -22.53 16.32 14.78
CA LEU A 119 -23.94 16.15 15.10
C LEU A 119 -24.26 16.38 16.59
N LYS A 120 -23.24 16.49 17.46
CA LYS A 120 -23.38 16.66 18.92
C LYS A 120 -24.32 15.62 19.57
N GLN A 121 -24.29 14.38 19.05
CA GLN A 121 -25.18 13.29 19.51
C GLN A 121 -24.72 12.65 20.83
N LYS A 122 -23.48 12.88 21.24
CA LYS A 122 -22.86 12.35 22.47
C LYS A 122 -22.18 13.45 23.25
N THR A 123 -21.95 13.22 24.52
CA THR A 123 -21.18 14.14 25.39
C THR A 123 -19.70 14.16 24.97
N VAL A 124 -19.00 15.24 25.28
CA VAL A 124 -17.55 15.37 24.98
C VAL A 124 -16.74 14.24 25.62
N ASN A 125 -17.11 13.83 26.85
CA ASN A 125 -16.41 12.75 27.54
C ASN A 125 -16.57 11.41 26.81
N GLU A 126 -17.79 11.04 26.40
CA GLU A 126 -18.02 9.81 25.63
C GLU A 126 -17.28 9.82 24.29
N LEU A 127 -17.20 10.98 23.63
CA LEU A 127 -16.46 11.11 22.37
C LEU A 127 -14.94 11.07 22.59
N ALA A 128 -14.46 11.60 23.71
CA ALA A 128 -13.05 11.52 24.10
C ALA A 128 -12.63 10.07 24.42
N ASP A 129 -13.49 9.31 25.12
CA ASP A 129 -13.25 7.88 25.38
C ASP A 129 -13.18 7.09 24.06
N MET A 130 -14.10 7.34 23.12
CA MET A 130 -14.07 6.72 21.79
C MET A 130 -12.78 7.08 21.01
N TYR A 131 -12.33 8.32 21.14
CA TYR A 131 -11.08 8.76 20.52
C TYR A 131 -9.87 8.07 21.13
N GLN A 132 -9.84 7.94 22.46
CA GLN A 132 -8.78 7.22 23.18
C GLN A 132 -8.67 5.77 22.71
N ASP A 133 -9.78 5.06 22.57
CA ASP A 133 -9.82 3.68 22.06
C ASP A 133 -9.21 3.57 20.64
N ILE A 134 -9.47 4.58 19.79
CA ILE A 134 -8.92 4.63 18.44
C ILE A 134 -7.40 4.87 18.48
N ILE A 135 -6.92 5.77 19.34
CA ILE A 135 -5.49 6.05 19.52
C ILE A 135 -4.75 4.81 20.00
N GLU A 136 -5.29 4.06 20.97
CA GLU A 136 -4.66 2.82 21.44
C GLU A 136 -4.50 1.78 20.35
N LYS A 137 -5.54 1.60 19.50
CA LYS A 137 -5.46 0.72 18.33
C LYS A 137 -4.41 1.21 17.32
N LEU A 138 -4.33 2.53 17.13
CA LEU A 138 -3.42 3.15 16.19
C LEU A 138 -1.96 2.99 16.63
N ASP A 139 -1.67 3.12 17.92
CA ASP A 139 -0.33 2.94 18.48
C ASP A 139 0.17 1.51 18.27
N VAL A 140 -0.66 0.50 18.52
CA VAL A 140 -0.33 -0.90 18.22
C VAL A 140 -0.04 -1.09 16.73
N LEU A 141 -0.86 -0.50 15.88
CA LEU A 141 -0.72 -0.61 14.43
C LEU A 141 0.58 0.03 13.93
N TYR A 142 0.94 1.21 14.44
CA TYR A 142 2.20 1.87 14.09
C TYR A 142 3.43 1.11 14.60
N ALA A 143 3.35 0.47 15.76
CA ALA A 143 4.44 -0.35 16.29
C ALA A 143 4.70 -1.60 15.42
N GLU A 144 3.65 -2.18 14.83
CA GLU A 144 3.73 -3.35 13.96
C GLU A 144 4.01 -3.01 12.48
N ALA A 145 3.79 -1.77 12.06
CA ALA A 145 3.86 -1.38 10.66
C ALA A 145 5.28 -1.53 10.09
N PRO A 146 5.43 -2.15 8.91
CA PRO A 146 6.74 -2.25 8.27
C PRO A 146 7.25 -0.88 7.82
N ARG A 147 8.60 -0.76 7.78
CA ARG A 147 9.26 0.50 7.39
C ARG A 147 9.01 0.83 5.92
N THR A 148 8.81 2.10 5.65
CA THR A 148 8.59 2.63 4.30
C THR A 148 9.81 3.40 3.80
N THR A 149 9.88 3.62 2.47
CA THR A 149 10.97 4.35 1.82
C THR A 149 10.52 5.76 1.43
N ASP A 150 11.48 6.69 1.26
CA ASP A 150 11.23 8.04 0.75
C ASP A 150 10.55 8.02 -0.64
N LYS A 151 10.80 6.97 -1.43
CA LYS A 151 10.14 6.77 -2.73
C LYS A 151 8.64 6.55 -2.57
N ALA A 152 8.23 5.78 -1.54
CA ALA A 152 6.81 5.57 -1.23
C ALA A 152 6.16 6.87 -0.74
N VAL A 153 6.86 7.63 0.12
CA VAL A 153 6.40 8.94 0.61
C VAL A 153 6.16 9.90 -0.56
N LYS A 154 7.12 10.01 -1.50
CA LYS A 154 6.97 10.87 -2.69
C LYS A 154 5.79 10.45 -3.56
N LYS A 155 5.61 9.15 -3.79
CA LYS A 155 4.46 8.62 -4.55
C LYS A 155 3.13 8.89 -3.83
N ALA A 156 3.08 8.74 -2.51
CA ALA A 156 1.89 9.06 -1.73
C ALA A 156 1.56 10.56 -1.78
N CYS A 157 2.58 11.43 -1.72
CA CYS A 157 2.43 12.87 -1.88
C CYS A 157 1.79 13.22 -3.24
N THR A 158 2.28 12.65 -4.34
CA THR A 158 1.69 12.84 -5.67
C THR A 158 0.26 12.32 -5.73
N ALA A 159 0.00 11.14 -5.19
CA ALA A 159 -1.34 10.53 -5.19
C ALA A 159 -2.36 11.39 -4.43
N LEU A 160 -2.01 11.91 -3.26
CA LEU A 160 -2.93 12.70 -2.43
C LEU A 160 -3.07 14.16 -2.91
N ASN A 161 -1.97 14.81 -3.27
CA ASN A 161 -1.98 16.27 -3.50
C ASN A 161 -2.14 16.65 -4.99
N VAL A 162 -1.79 15.76 -5.91
CA VAL A 162 -1.85 16.02 -7.35
C VAL A 162 -3.01 15.25 -7.99
N ASN A 163 -3.11 13.95 -7.70
CA ASN A 163 -4.15 13.12 -8.30
C ASN A 163 -5.47 13.15 -7.51
N HIS A 164 -5.44 13.71 -6.29
CA HIS A 164 -6.60 13.75 -5.38
C HIS A 164 -7.21 12.37 -5.10
N ASP A 165 -6.36 11.33 -5.01
CA ASP A 165 -6.78 9.97 -4.66
C ASP A 165 -7.64 9.99 -3.38
N ASN A 166 -8.70 9.20 -3.36
CA ASN A 166 -9.68 9.08 -2.26
C ASN A 166 -10.58 10.32 -2.04
N GLN A 167 -10.59 11.26 -2.96
CA GLN A 167 -11.57 12.35 -3.03
C GLN A 167 -12.49 12.08 -4.23
N PHE A 168 -13.78 12.15 -4.01
CA PHE A 168 -14.78 11.98 -5.04
C PHE A 168 -15.56 13.26 -5.20
N THR A 169 -15.76 13.72 -6.44
CA THR A 169 -16.67 14.79 -6.74
C THR A 169 -18.14 14.30 -6.63
N ASP A 170 -19.08 15.22 -6.49
CA ASP A 170 -20.49 14.85 -6.45
C ASP A 170 -20.92 14.16 -7.76
N GLU A 171 -20.34 14.52 -8.91
CA GLU A 171 -20.56 13.88 -10.20
C GLU A 171 -20.10 12.42 -10.21
N GLU A 172 -18.89 12.15 -9.70
CA GLU A 172 -18.35 10.78 -9.60
C GLU A 172 -19.18 9.90 -8.65
N ILE A 173 -19.64 10.48 -7.54
CA ILE A 173 -20.52 9.78 -6.60
C ILE A 173 -21.87 9.49 -7.26
N ASN A 174 -22.49 10.48 -7.91
CA ASN A 174 -23.77 10.36 -8.58
C ASN A 174 -23.74 9.31 -9.71
N CYS A 175 -22.63 9.19 -10.46
CA CYS A 175 -22.49 8.15 -11.50
C CYS A 175 -22.64 6.72 -10.95
N ASN A 176 -22.38 6.51 -9.65
CA ASN A 176 -22.43 5.21 -9.01
C ASN A 176 -23.70 5.01 -8.14
N LEU A 177 -24.56 6.03 -8.03
CA LEU A 177 -25.79 5.99 -7.24
C LEU A 177 -27.03 5.87 -8.13
N PRO A 178 -28.14 5.25 -7.63
CA PRO A 178 -29.43 5.36 -8.27
C PRO A 178 -29.87 6.84 -8.39
N ASN A 179 -30.55 7.19 -9.48
CA ASN A 179 -31.00 8.57 -9.75
C ASN A 179 -31.79 9.23 -8.61
N SER A 180 -32.48 8.42 -7.79
CA SER A 180 -33.24 8.89 -6.63
C SER A 180 -32.38 9.43 -5.49
N LEU A 181 -31.08 9.10 -5.47
CA LEU A 181 -30.12 9.51 -4.45
C LEU A 181 -29.12 10.56 -4.93
N HIS A 182 -29.24 11.02 -6.18
CA HIS A 182 -28.37 12.07 -6.70
C HIS A 182 -28.59 13.39 -5.94
N ARG A 183 -27.49 14.03 -5.52
CA ARG A 183 -27.54 15.43 -5.09
C ARG A 183 -27.72 16.33 -6.30
N ARG A 184 -28.64 17.29 -6.17
CA ARG A 184 -28.89 18.33 -7.18
C ARG A 184 -28.00 19.53 -6.93
#